data_c4ceb7d7a19b6575ee52fc26f2774c50
#
_entry.id   c4ceb7d7a19b6575ee52fc26f2774c50
#
_cell.length_a   1.000
_cell.length_b   1.000
_cell.length_c   1.000
_cell.angle_alpha   90.00
_cell.angle_beta   90.00
_cell.angle_gamma   90.00
#
_symmetry.space_group_name_H-M   'P 1'
#
loop_
_entity.id
_entity.type
_entity.pdbx_description
1 polymer ?
#
loop_
_entity_poly.entity_id
_entity_poly.type
_entity_poly.pdbx_seq_one_letter_code
_entity_poly.pdbx_strand_id
1 'polypeptide(L)'
;MSRPLLSPHSVAPSVLDAMSAYHRQTIDEVVAALAANRIVVVGMAQNPFVGKVRKALSDAGVQFRYLEYGSYLSMWKPRLALKMWSGWPTFPQVFVDGVLIGGHAETVAALRTGTIRA
;
A
#
# COMPACT_ATOMS: atom_id res chain seq x y z
N MET A 1 -7.71 -21.51 6.87
CA MET A 1 -6.45 -21.36 7.63
C MET A 1 -5.49 -20.42 6.91
N SER A 2 -4.96 -19.46 7.62
CA SER A 2 -4.04 -18.48 7.04
C SER A 2 -2.65 -19.08 6.83
N ARG A 3 -2.01 -18.69 5.73
CA ARG A 3 -0.61 -18.98 5.48
C ARG A 3 0.26 -18.14 6.40
N PRO A 4 1.28 -18.69 7.08
CA PRO A 4 2.17 -17.88 7.89
C PRO A 4 3.05 -16.98 7.01
N LEU A 5 3.39 -15.82 7.55
CA LEU A 5 4.43 -14.97 6.97
C LEU A 5 5.78 -15.41 7.56
N LEU A 6 6.82 -15.38 6.72
CA LEU A 6 8.16 -15.76 7.16
C LEU A 6 8.68 -14.74 8.18
N SER A 7 9.07 -15.22 9.35
CA SER A 7 9.65 -14.36 10.38
C SER A 7 11.03 -13.86 9.95
N PRO A 8 11.37 -12.59 10.23
CA PRO A 8 12.75 -12.09 10.03
C PRO A 8 13.81 -12.94 10.73
N HIS A 9 13.46 -13.59 11.85
CA HIS A 9 14.37 -14.48 12.57
C HIS A 9 14.71 -15.76 11.80
N SER A 10 13.91 -16.09 10.78
CA SER A 10 14.12 -17.27 9.93
C SER A 10 14.84 -16.93 8.63
N VAL A 11 15.42 -15.74 8.53
CA VAL A 11 16.12 -15.26 7.32
C VAL A 11 17.58 -14.96 7.68
N ALA A 12 18.52 -15.43 6.87
CA ALA A 12 19.93 -15.15 7.08
C ALA A 12 20.20 -13.63 7.06
N PRO A 13 21.12 -13.10 7.90
CA PRO A 13 21.38 -11.67 7.94
C PRO A 13 21.73 -11.02 6.60
N SER A 14 22.55 -11.69 5.78
CA SER A 14 22.91 -11.18 4.45
C SER A 14 21.71 -11.11 3.51
N VAL A 15 20.76 -12.02 3.67
CA VAL A 15 19.53 -12.04 2.87
C VAL A 15 18.57 -10.94 3.34
N LEU A 16 18.47 -10.72 4.66
CA LEU A 16 17.71 -9.59 5.21
C LEU A 16 18.24 -8.26 4.67
N ASP A 17 19.56 -8.09 4.62
CA ASP A 17 20.16 -6.87 4.08
C ASP A 17 19.79 -6.66 2.61
N ALA A 18 19.86 -7.74 1.81
CA ALA A 18 19.48 -7.68 0.39
C ALA A 18 18.00 -7.36 0.22
N MET A 19 17.13 -7.96 1.03
CA MET A 19 15.70 -7.70 1.01
C MET A 19 15.39 -6.25 1.37
N SER A 20 16.03 -5.73 2.43
CA SER A 20 15.80 -4.36 2.88
C SER A 20 16.36 -3.31 1.93
N ALA A 21 17.35 -3.67 1.10
CA ALA A 21 17.92 -2.78 0.08
C ALA A 21 17.13 -2.79 -1.23
N TYR A 22 16.27 -3.80 -1.45
CA TYR A 22 15.57 -3.97 -2.72
C TYR A 22 14.57 -2.84 -2.94
N HIS A 23 14.85 -1.98 -3.94
CA HIS A 23 14.08 -0.78 -4.24
C HIS A 23 13.77 0.07 -3.01
N ARG A 24 14.80 0.26 -2.16
CA ARG A 24 14.69 0.96 -0.89
C ARG A 24 14.11 2.36 -1.05
N GLN A 25 14.45 3.06 -2.12
CA GLN A 25 13.94 4.41 -2.37
C GLN A 25 12.41 4.43 -2.48
N THR A 26 11.83 3.44 -3.17
CA THR A 26 10.37 3.32 -3.29
C THR A 26 9.72 3.14 -1.91
N ILE A 27 10.28 2.26 -1.09
CA ILE A 27 9.78 2.04 0.27
C ILE A 27 9.90 3.32 1.11
N ASP A 28 11.03 4.02 1.03
CA ASP A 28 11.25 5.25 1.78
C ASP A 28 10.26 6.35 1.38
N GLU A 29 9.88 6.44 0.09
CA GLU A 29 8.85 7.36 -0.37
C GLU A 29 7.50 7.09 0.29
N VAL A 30 7.11 5.83 0.35
CA VAL A 30 5.84 5.43 0.99
C VAL A 30 5.90 5.69 2.49
N VAL A 31 6.99 5.32 3.15
CA VAL A 31 7.15 5.56 4.59
C VAL A 31 7.07 7.05 4.90
N ALA A 32 7.70 7.90 4.09
CA ALA A 32 7.62 9.35 4.27
C ALA A 32 6.18 9.86 4.09
N ALA A 33 5.45 9.35 3.11
CA ALA A 33 4.05 9.71 2.89
C ALA A 33 3.17 9.29 4.07
N LEU A 34 3.41 8.11 4.65
CA LEU A 34 2.69 7.63 5.82
C LEU A 34 2.89 8.53 7.03
N ALA A 35 4.11 9.06 7.20
CA ALA A 35 4.42 9.98 8.30
C ALA A 35 3.76 11.35 8.13
N ALA A 36 3.53 11.78 6.89
CA ALA A 36 3.04 13.13 6.58
C ALA A 36 1.53 13.19 6.30
N ASN A 37 0.86 12.07 6.10
CA ASN A 37 -0.55 12.04 5.71
C ASN A 37 -1.31 10.98 6.50
N ARG A 38 -2.53 11.33 6.90
CA ARG A 38 -3.42 10.41 7.60
C ARG A 38 -3.85 9.24 6.71
N ILE A 39 -4.23 9.55 5.47
CA ILE A 39 -4.69 8.55 4.50
C ILE A 39 -3.71 8.54 3.32
N VAL A 40 -3.18 7.36 3.02
CA VAL A 40 -2.28 7.14 1.88
C VAL A 40 -2.81 6.00 1.04
N VAL A 41 -2.90 6.23 -0.27
CA VAL A 41 -3.28 5.21 -1.25
C VAL A 41 -2.09 4.96 -2.15
N VAL A 42 -1.60 3.74 -2.16
CA VAL A 42 -0.52 3.31 -3.05
C VAL A 42 -1.13 2.49 -4.17
N GLY A 43 -0.89 2.90 -5.40
CA GLY A 43 -1.53 2.27 -6.54
C GLY A 43 -0.69 2.26 -7.80
N MET A 44 -1.35 2.01 -8.90
CA MET A 44 -0.77 1.94 -10.23
C MET A 44 -1.78 2.43 -11.26
N ALA A 45 -1.28 2.88 -12.42
CA ALA A 45 -2.14 3.32 -13.52
C ALA A 45 -2.94 2.13 -14.09
N GLN A 46 -4.09 2.42 -14.69
CA GLN A 46 -4.93 1.45 -15.40
C GLN A 46 -5.55 0.36 -14.52
N ASN A 47 -5.39 0.43 -13.21
CA ASN A 47 -6.00 -0.52 -12.29
C ASN A 47 -7.39 0.00 -11.88
N PRO A 48 -8.49 -0.71 -12.21
CA PRO A 48 -9.83 -0.22 -11.94
C PRO A 48 -10.14 -0.11 -10.44
N PHE A 49 -9.56 -0.95 -9.61
CA PHE A 49 -9.77 -0.90 -8.16
C PHE A 49 -9.08 0.31 -7.53
N VAL A 50 -7.92 0.70 -8.05
CA VAL A 50 -7.25 1.95 -7.65
C VAL A 50 -8.15 3.16 -7.94
N GLY A 51 -8.71 3.21 -9.14
CA GLY A 51 -9.63 4.28 -9.53
C GLY A 51 -10.87 4.33 -8.66
N LYS A 52 -11.45 3.17 -8.33
CA LYS A 52 -12.63 3.08 -7.46
C LYS A 52 -12.35 3.57 -6.05
N VAL A 53 -11.19 3.24 -5.48
CA VAL A 53 -10.80 3.71 -4.15
C VAL A 53 -10.63 5.22 -4.13
N ARG A 54 -9.92 5.76 -5.11
CA ARG A 54 -9.71 7.21 -5.20
C ARG A 54 -11.04 7.96 -5.33
N LYS A 55 -11.95 7.44 -6.15
CA LYS A 55 -13.28 8.02 -6.31
C LYS A 55 -14.08 7.93 -5.01
N ALA A 56 -14.08 6.79 -4.35
CA ALA A 56 -14.84 6.61 -3.12
C ALA A 56 -14.39 7.57 -2.02
N LEU A 57 -13.08 7.75 -1.86
CA LEU A 57 -12.53 8.69 -0.90
C LEU A 57 -12.86 10.14 -1.27
N SER A 58 -12.72 10.49 -2.53
CA SER A 58 -13.04 11.84 -3.00
C SER A 58 -14.53 12.16 -2.85
N ASP A 59 -15.42 11.22 -3.20
CA ASP A 59 -16.86 11.38 -3.06
C ASP A 59 -17.28 11.54 -1.60
N ALA A 60 -16.55 10.93 -0.67
CA ALA A 60 -16.79 11.06 0.77
C ALA A 60 -16.17 12.34 1.36
N GLY A 61 -15.49 13.16 0.56
CA GLY A 61 -14.83 14.36 1.05
C GLY A 61 -13.56 14.11 1.85
N VAL A 62 -12.98 12.92 1.72
CA VAL A 62 -11.77 12.52 2.46
C VAL A 62 -10.53 12.95 1.69
N GLN A 63 -9.65 13.69 2.35
CA GLN A 63 -8.35 14.02 1.77
C GLN A 63 -7.39 12.84 1.92
N PHE A 64 -6.61 12.57 0.87
CA PHE A 64 -5.64 11.49 0.87
C PHE A 64 -4.45 11.82 -0.02
N ARG A 65 -3.32 11.20 0.27
CA ARG A 65 -2.13 11.24 -0.59
C ARG A 65 -2.15 10.00 -1.47
N TYR A 66 -2.08 10.20 -2.79
CA TYR A 66 -1.99 9.10 -3.75
C TYR A 66 -0.57 8.99 -4.30
N LEU A 67 -0.03 7.78 -4.29
CA LEU A 67 1.27 7.46 -4.87
C LEU A 67 1.07 6.40 -5.97
N GLU A 68 1.49 6.71 -7.19
CA GLU A 68 1.31 5.83 -8.33
C GLU A 68 2.66 5.25 -8.79
N TYR A 69 2.72 3.93 -8.91
CA TYR A 69 3.92 3.24 -9.33
C TYR A 69 3.69 2.48 -10.63
N GLY A 70 3.78 3.21 -11.73
CA GLY A 70 3.75 2.67 -13.07
C GLY A 70 2.41 2.13 -13.51
N SER A 71 2.45 1.18 -14.44
CA SER A 71 1.28 0.53 -15.05
C SER A 71 1.55 -0.96 -15.19
N TYR A 72 0.67 -1.69 -15.86
CA TYR A 72 0.89 -3.12 -16.12
C TYR A 72 2.17 -3.39 -16.94
N LEU A 73 2.65 -2.38 -17.67
CA LEU A 73 3.82 -2.51 -18.56
C LEU A 73 5.08 -1.88 -17.97
N SER A 74 5.03 -1.25 -16.80
CA SER A 74 6.16 -0.52 -16.24
C SER A 74 6.21 -0.60 -14.73
N MET A 75 7.42 -0.42 -14.16
CA MET A 75 7.67 -0.34 -12.72
C MET A 75 7.17 -1.56 -11.92
N TRP A 76 7.21 -2.75 -12.53
CA TRP A 76 6.75 -3.95 -11.82
C TRP A 76 7.67 -4.32 -10.64
N LYS A 77 8.98 -4.01 -10.73
CA LYS A 77 9.92 -4.29 -9.64
C LYS A 77 9.69 -3.40 -8.41
N PRO A 78 9.52 -2.08 -8.52
CA PRO A 78 9.09 -1.26 -7.38
C PRO A 78 7.79 -1.74 -6.76
N ARG A 79 6.79 -2.13 -7.58
CA ARG A 79 5.53 -2.67 -7.06
C ARG A 79 5.75 -4.00 -6.33
N LEU A 80 6.64 -4.87 -6.84
CA LEU A 80 6.98 -6.11 -6.14
C LEU A 80 7.60 -5.79 -4.77
N ALA A 81 8.51 -4.82 -4.70
CA ALA A 81 9.11 -4.41 -3.45
C ALA A 81 8.06 -3.94 -2.44
N LEU A 82 7.06 -3.18 -2.89
CA LEU A 82 5.95 -2.74 -2.04
C LEU A 82 5.12 -3.91 -1.52
N LYS A 83 4.82 -4.89 -2.37
CA LYS A 83 4.11 -6.11 -1.96
C LYS A 83 4.91 -6.90 -0.93
N MET A 84 6.21 -7.02 -1.12
CA MET A 84 7.09 -7.72 -0.17
C MET A 84 7.15 -7.00 1.17
N TRP A 85 7.22 -5.67 1.15
CA TRP A 85 7.29 -4.86 2.35
C TRP A 85 5.99 -4.89 3.15
N SER A 86 4.86 -4.71 2.50
CA SER A 86 3.56 -4.66 3.17
C SER A 86 2.96 -6.04 3.44
N GLY A 87 3.35 -7.03 2.65
CA GLY A 87 2.73 -8.36 2.67
C GLY A 87 1.38 -8.43 1.95
N TRP A 88 0.86 -7.31 1.42
CA TRP A 88 -0.41 -7.26 0.70
C TRP A 88 -0.18 -7.51 -0.79
N PRO A 89 -0.84 -8.51 -1.39
CA PRO A 89 -0.44 -9.01 -2.72
C PRO A 89 -0.95 -8.18 -3.91
N THR A 90 -1.81 -7.19 -3.67
CA THR A 90 -2.48 -6.46 -4.75
C THR A 90 -2.41 -4.96 -4.54
N PHE A 91 -2.87 -4.21 -5.54
CA PHE A 91 -3.08 -2.77 -5.46
C PHE A 91 -4.56 -2.47 -5.70
N PRO A 92 -5.13 -1.44 -5.07
CA PRO A 92 -4.46 -0.46 -4.21
C PRO A 92 -4.06 -1.02 -2.85
N GLN A 93 -3.09 -0.37 -2.22
CA GLN A 93 -2.76 -0.59 -0.81
C GLN A 93 -3.13 0.70 -0.06
N VAL A 94 -4.04 0.60 0.89
CA VAL A 94 -4.59 1.76 1.58
C VAL A 94 -4.15 1.74 3.04
N PHE A 95 -3.63 2.87 3.49
CA PHE A 95 -3.15 3.06 4.86
C PHE A 95 -3.93 4.16 5.53
N VAL A 96 -4.31 3.92 6.78
CA VAL A 96 -4.98 4.90 7.64
C VAL A 96 -4.16 5.04 8.92
N ASP A 97 -3.68 6.26 9.20
CA ASP A 97 -2.82 6.54 10.35
C ASP A 97 -1.63 5.58 10.43
N GLY A 98 -1.01 5.29 9.28
CA GLY A 98 0.14 4.38 9.18
C GLY A 98 -0.20 2.90 9.22
N VAL A 99 -1.47 2.53 9.28
CA VAL A 99 -1.91 1.13 9.36
C VAL A 99 -2.46 0.68 8.01
N LEU A 100 -1.94 -0.40 7.48
CA LEU A 100 -2.45 -1.00 6.24
C LEU A 100 -3.83 -1.62 6.53
N ILE A 101 -4.87 -1.10 5.86
CA ILE A 101 -6.23 -1.63 6.03
C ILE A 101 -6.64 -2.55 4.89
N GLY A 102 -5.92 -2.58 3.79
CA GLY A 102 -6.18 -3.46 2.65
C GLY A 102 -6.37 -2.70 1.35
N GLY A 103 -7.29 -3.15 0.53
CA GLY A 103 -7.58 -2.60 -0.79
C GLY A 103 -8.96 -1.96 -0.89
N HIS A 104 -9.62 -2.17 -2.04
CA HIS A 104 -10.91 -1.53 -2.34
C HIS A 104 -12.03 -1.95 -1.37
N ALA A 105 -12.22 -3.25 -1.18
CA ALA A 105 -13.30 -3.76 -0.33
C ALA A 105 -13.18 -3.25 1.12
N GLU A 106 -11.97 -3.29 1.66
CA GLU A 106 -11.67 -2.83 3.02
C GLU A 106 -11.87 -1.32 3.16
N THR A 107 -11.53 -0.55 2.14
CA THR A 107 -11.74 0.91 2.14
C THR A 107 -13.22 1.26 2.11
N VAL A 108 -14.01 0.57 1.29
CA VAL A 108 -15.47 0.78 1.25
C VAL A 108 -16.08 0.45 2.61
N ALA A 109 -15.67 -0.66 3.24
CA ALA A 109 -16.13 -1.04 4.57
C ALA A 109 -15.75 0.01 5.62
N ALA A 110 -14.52 0.54 5.56
CA ALA A 110 -14.04 1.56 6.49
C ALA A 110 -14.81 2.88 6.36
N LEU A 111 -15.19 3.27 5.14
CA LEU A 111 -16.05 4.43 4.91
C LEU A 111 -17.45 4.21 5.47
N ARG A 112 -18.00 3.01 5.28
CA ARG A 112 -19.34 2.66 5.76
C ARG A 112 -19.42 2.67 7.28
N THR A 113 -18.39 2.18 7.96
CA THR A 113 -18.37 2.09 9.44
C THR A 113 -17.89 3.37 10.11
N GLY A 114 -17.42 4.36 9.35
CA GLY A 114 -16.88 5.60 9.89
C GLY A 114 -15.44 5.50 10.39
N THR A 115 -14.74 4.40 10.12
CA THR A 115 -13.29 4.28 10.41
C THR A 115 -12.50 5.29 9.60
N ILE A 116 -12.92 5.52 8.34
CA ILE A 116 -12.44 6.62 7.50
C ILE A 116 -13.56 7.65 7.38
N ARG A 117 -13.24 8.91 7.69
CA ARG A 117 -14.17 10.04 7.60
C ARG A 117 -13.46 11.28 7.08
N ALA A 118 -14.26 12.17 6.51
CA ALA A 118 -13.79 13.50 6.11
C ALA A 118 -13.30 14.33 7.32
#